data_941565b3d042893ea8c11fbd43d5a602
#
_entry.id   941565b3d042893ea8c11fbd43d5a602
#
_cell.length_a   1.000
_cell.length_b   1.000
_cell.length_c   1.000
_cell.angle_alpha   90.00
_cell.angle_beta   90.00
_cell.angle_gamma   90.00
#
_symmetry.space_group_name_H-M   'P 1'
#
loop_
_entity.id
_entity.type
_entity.pdbx_description
1 polymer ?
#
loop_
_entity_poly.entity_id
_entity_poly.type
_entity_poly.pdbx_seq_one_letter_code
_entity_poly.pdbx_strand_id
1 'polypeptide(L)'
;MKNKLREPSDANRFMQISKPANAVLSLLFAVLALTCFVPFLFVVVISLTDQAAIVKNGYQFWPEKWSLHAYTTLFQNSASLINAFFVSVSVTVLGTVIGVLLNAVLGYVLSRKKYALRQLYTYLIFVPMLFSGGLTASYLVNTQVMHLRNTIWALVLPVAVNSFYIIVFRTFFTSTVPEAIIESARIDGASQLRIFFKIVLPISKPVMATIGLFLAFGYWNDWQNALLYVNSTQKLWPMQYMLMRIEKDILFLANNPYLTDTTMAALRANLPEDGLRMALVVLTVLPIALVYPFFQRYFVSGLTLGSVKG
;
A
#
# COMPACT_ATOMS: atom_id res chain seq x y z
N MET A 1 52.39 7.10 5.23
CA MET A 1 51.83 5.93 5.95
C MET A 1 50.79 5.29 5.05
N LYS A 2 51.08 4.11 4.47
CA LYS A 2 50.18 3.38 3.55
C LYS A 2 49.06 2.70 4.39
N ASN A 3 47.82 3.07 4.11
CA ASN A 3 46.65 2.40 4.66
C ASN A 3 46.63 0.94 4.17
N LYS A 4 47.02 -0.02 5.01
CA LYS A 4 46.78 -1.45 4.80
C LYS A 4 45.28 -1.67 4.87
N LEU A 5 44.63 -1.87 3.74
CA LEU A 5 43.29 -2.43 3.65
C LEU A 5 43.30 -3.77 4.42
N ARG A 6 42.55 -3.86 5.48
CA ARG A 6 42.33 -5.12 6.24
C ARG A 6 41.79 -6.15 5.25
N GLU A 7 42.51 -7.23 5.04
CA GLU A 7 42.00 -8.40 4.31
C GLU A 7 40.73 -8.89 5.02
N PRO A 8 39.66 -9.24 4.26
CA PRO A 8 38.44 -9.77 4.86
C PRO A 8 38.77 -11.06 5.62
N SER A 9 38.28 -11.18 6.86
CA SER A 9 38.43 -12.37 7.69
C SER A 9 37.95 -13.62 6.95
N ASP A 10 38.57 -14.78 7.19
CA ASP A 10 38.23 -16.05 6.51
C ASP A 10 36.73 -16.41 6.60
N ALA A 11 36.02 -16.00 7.64
CA ALA A 11 34.57 -16.11 7.77
C ALA A 11 33.81 -15.40 6.65
N ASN A 12 34.31 -14.27 6.12
CA ASN A 12 33.71 -13.56 5.01
C ASN A 12 33.96 -14.23 3.63
N ARG A 13 34.98 -15.06 3.50
CA ARG A 13 35.24 -15.83 2.28
C ARG A 13 34.24 -16.95 2.05
N PHE A 14 33.75 -17.61 3.10
CA PHE A 14 32.73 -18.65 2.99
C PHE A 14 31.33 -18.11 2.65
N MET A 15 31.07 -16.82 2.88
CA MET A 15 29.80 -16.17 2.51
C MET A 15 29.83 -15.49 1.13
N GLN A 16 30.98 -15.45 0.44
CA GLN A 16 31.06 -14.85 -0.88
C GLN A 16 30.60 -15.86 -1.94
N ILE A 17 29.48 -15.53 -2.56
CA ILE A 17 28.99 -16.25 -3.75
C ILE A 17 30.07 -16.15 -4.85
N SER A 18 30.42 -17.27 -5.49
CA SER A 18 31.41 -17.27 -6.58
C SER A 18 30.96 -16.33 -7.71
N LYS A 19 31.89 -15.68 -8.39
CA LYS A 19 31.58 -14.75 -9.50
C LYS A 19 30.63 -15.35 -10.56
N PRO A 20 30.80 -16.62 -11.01
CA PRO A 20 29.87 -17.21 -11.97
C PRO A 20 28.48 -17.43 -11.36
N ALA A 21 28.38 -17.88 -10.11
CA ALA A 21 27.09 -18.06 -9.43
C ALA A 21 26.37 -16.70 -9.24
N ASN A 22 27.09 -15.65 -8.91
CA ASN A 22 26.53 -14.30 -8.81
C ASN A 22 26.02 -13.79 -10.18
N ALA A 23 26.74 -14.06 -11.28
CA ALA A 23 26.28 -13.71 -12.61
C ALA A 23 24.99 -14.47 -13.00
N VAL A 24 24.92 -15.77 -12.70
CA VAL A 24 23.72 -16.57 -12.95
C VAL A 24 22.51 -16.07 -12.13
N LEU A 25 22.71 -15.80 -10.84
CA LEU A 25 21.67 -15.24 -9.99
C LEU A 25 21.21 -13.85 -10.49
N SER A 26 22.15 -12.98 -10.87
CA SER A 26 21.82 -11.65 -11.40
C SER A 26 21.04 -11.74 -12.71
N LEU A 27 21.39 -12.66 -13.59
CA LEU A 27 20.65 -12.91 -14.83
C LEU A 27 19.23 -13.43 -14.53
N LEU A 28 19.11 -14.39 -13.61
CA LEU A 28 17.81 -14.93 -13.19
C LEU A 28 16.90 -13.84 -12.62
N PHE A 29 17.41 -13.00 -11.72
CA PHE A 29 16.63 -11.89 -11.17
C PHE A 29 16.32 -10.82 -12.22
N ALA A 30 17.22 -10.56 -13.17
CA ALA A 30 16.94 -9.65 -14.28
C ALA A 30 15.80 -10.15 -15.17
N VAL A 31 15.79 -11.45 -15.50
CA VAL A 31 14.69 -12.07 -16.26
C VAL A 31 13.37 -12.00 -15.50
N LEU A 32 13.38 -12.34 -14.21
CA LEU A 32 12.18 -12.20 -13.36
C LEU A 32 11.68 -10.76 -13.30
N ALA A 33 12.58 -9.79 -13.13
CA ALA A 33 12.21 -8.37 -13.13
C ALA A 33 11.60 -7.93 -14.47
N LEU A 34 12.18 -8.35 -15.59
CA LEU A 34 11.63 -8.08 -16.92
C LEU A 34 10.23 -8.70 -17.10
N THR A 35 10.03 -9.94 -16.65
CA THR A 35 8.71 -10.61 -16.72
C THR A 35 7.64 -9.84 -15.95
N CYS A 36 7.98 -9.23 -14.81
CA CYS A 36 7.07 -8.39 -14.05
C CYS A 36 6.84 -7.01 -14.71
N PHE A 37 7.85 -6.46 -15.39
CA PHE A 37 7.79 -5.12 -15.96
C PHE A 37 7.10 -5.07 -17.33
N VAL A 38 7.25 -6.13 -18.14
CA VAL A 38 6.68 -6.21 -19.50
C VAL A 38 5.16 -6.02 -19.54
N PRO A 39 4.34 -6.67 -18.68
CA PRO A 39 2.89 -6.43 -18.66
C PRO A 39 2.52 -4.98 -18.36
N PHE A 40 3.25 -4.32 -17.44
CA PHE A 40 3.02 -2.91 -17.15
C PHE A 40 3.36 -2.01 -18.34
N LEU A 41 4.48 -2.25 -19.02
CA LEU A 41 4.82 -1.55 -20.26
C LEU A 41 3.74 -1.75 -21.32
N PHE A 42 3.17 -2.96 -21.41
CA PHE A 42 2.12 -3.25 -22.38
C PHE A 42 0.85 -2.43 -22.09
N VAL A 43 0.45 -2.29 -20.83
CA VAL A 43 -0.66 -1.42 -20.43
C VAL A 43 -0.37 0.04 -20.82
N VAL A 44 0.86 0.53 -20.59
CA VAL A 44 1.27 1.88 -21.00
C VAL A 44 1.18 2.06 -22.52
N VAL A 45 1.65 1.09 -23.29
CA VAL A 45 1.57 1.14 -24.77
C VAL A 45 0.13 1.18 -25.24
N ILE A 46 -0.75 0.32 -24.70
CA ILE A 46 -2.19 0.33 -25.07
C ILE A 46 -2.83 1.66 -24.70
N SER A 47 -2.50 2.26 -23.55
CA SER A 47 -3.04 3.56 -23.13
C SER A 47 -2.65 4.72 -24.06
N LEU A 48 -1.58 4.55 -24.83
CA LEU A 48 -1.07 5.49 -25.82
C LEU A 48 -1.42 5.11 -27.26
N THR A 49 -2.27 4.08 -27.46
CA THR A 49 -2.69 3.60 -28.78
C THR A 49 -4.02 4.23 -29.19
N ASP A 50 -4.16 4.56 -30.47
CA ASP A 50 -5.42 5.05 -31.04
C ASP A 50 -6.51 3.97 -30.96
N GLN A 51 -7.73 4.34 -30.53
CA GLN A 51 -8.81 3.39 -30.32
C GLN A 51 -9.22 2.65 -31.61
N ALA A 52 -9.20 3.32 -32.76
CA ALA A 52 -9.51 2.67 -34.02
C ALA A 52 -8.46 1.62 -34.41
N ALA A 53 -7.19 1.85 -34.06
CA ALA A 53 -6.12 0.87 -34.24
C ALA A 53 -6.29 -0.34 -33.30
N ILE A 54 -6.72 -0.13 -32.05
CA ILE A 54 -7.03 -1.22 -31.11
C ILE A 54 -8.17 -2.09 -31.63
N VAL A 55 -9.25 -1.49 -32.10
CA VAL A 55 -10.42 -2.21 -32.64
C VAL A 55 -10.06 -3.01 -33.89
N LYS A 56 -9.20 -2.46 -34.75
CA LYS A 56 -8.81 -3.09 -36.03
C LYS A 56 -7.81 -4.22 -35.85
N ASN A 57 -6.77 -4.00 -35.04
CA ASN A 57 -5.57 -4.86 -34.97
C ASN A 57 -5.42 -5.60 -33.64
N GLY A 58 -6.30 -5.34 -32.67
CA GLY A 58 -6.15 -5.82 -31.31
C GLY A 58 -5.03 -5.11 -30.53
N TYR A 59 -4.65 -5.68 -29.38
CA TYR A 59 -3.57 -5.15 -28.55
C TYR A 59 -2.20 -5.53 -29.11
N GLN A 60 -1.34 -4.53 -29.35
CA GLN A 60 -0.01 -4.72 -29.90
C GLN A 60 1.04 -3.93 -29.11
N PHE A 61 2.29 -4.45 -29.02
CA PHE A 61 3.41 -3.70 -28.45
C PHE A 61 3.89 -2.54 -29.32
N TRP A 62 3.67 -2.66 -30.64
CA TRP A 62 4.03 -1.63 -31.63
C TRP A 62 2.76 -1.19 -32.33
N PRO A 63 2.06 -0.17 -31.80
CA PRO A 63 0.81 0.27 -32.38
C PRO A 63 1.03 0.93 -33.75
N GLU A 64 0.09 0.71 -34.66
CA GLU A 64 0.09 1.35 -35.99
C GLU A 64 -0.01 2.88 -35.87
N LYS A 65 -0.74 3.37 -34.83
CA LYS A 65 -0.94 4.79 -34.58
C LYS A 65 -0.92 5.09 -33.09
N TRP A 66 -0.01 6.00 -32.69
CA TRP A 66 0.08 6.52 -31.34
C TRP A 66 -0.92 7.66 -31.13
N SER A 67 -1.57 7.73 -29.97
CA SER A 67 -2.54 8.75 -29.61
C SER A 67 -2.54 9.05 -28.12
N LEU A 68 -2.66 10.33 -27.77
CA LEU A 68 -2.89 10.80 -26.40
C LEU A 68 -4.38 11.01 -26.11
N HIS A 69 -5.27 10.59 -27.03
CA HIS A 69 -6.71 10.84 -26.95
C HIS A 69 -7.32 10.32 -25.62
N ALA A 70 -6.90 9.14 -25.17
CA ALA A 70 -7.35 8.59 -23.91
C ALA A 70 -7.08 9.54 -22.71
N TYR A 71 -5.89 10.10 -22.64
CA TYR A 71 -5.52 11.05 -21.57
C TYR A 71 -6.25 12.37 -21.71
N THR A 72 -6.35 12.94 -22.90
CA THR A 72 -7.09 14.20 -23.13
C THR A 72 -8.56 14.06 -22.76
N THR A 73 -9.20 12.93 -23.10
CA THR A 73 -10.58 12.64 -22.74
C THR A 73 -10.77 12.48 -21.23
N LEU A 74 -9.83 11.79 -20.53
CA LEU A 74 -9.84 11.69 -19.09
C LEU A 74 -9.76 13.06 -18.42
N PHE A 75 -8.91 13.96 -18.94
CA PHE A 75 -8.75 15.30 -18.38
C PHE A 75 -9.88 16.25 -18.77
N GLN A 76 -10.55 16.07 -19.90
CA GLN A 76 -11.72 16.88 -20.30
C GLN A 76 -12.97 16.55 -19.47
N ASN A 77 -13.18 15.28 -19.12
CA ASN A 77 -14.27 14.82 -18.25
C ASN A 77 -13.85 14.67 -16.78
N SER A 78 -12.91 15.48 -16.33
CA SER A 78 -12.02 15.18 -15.20
C SER A 78 -12.59 15.42 -13.81
N ALA A 79 -13.74 16.08 -13.63
CA ALA A 79 -14.21 16.44 -12.28
C ALA A 79 -14.34 15.21 -11.35
N SER A 80 -14.87 14.10 -11.86
CA SER A 80 -15.01 12.84 -11.14
C SER A 80 -13.66 12.16 -10.88
N LEU A 81 -12.78 12.14 -11.89
CA LEU A 81 -11.45 11.53 -11.80
C LEU A 81 -10.53 12.32 -10.84
N ILE A 82 -10.52 13.65 -10.96
CA ILE A 82 -9.75 14.52 -10.08
C ILE A 82 -10.23 14.36 -8.63
N ASN A 83 -11.55 14.33 -8.43
CA ASN A 83 -12.10 14.09 -7.09
C ASN A 83 -11.66 12.73 -6.53
N ALA A 84 -11.75 11.65 -7.33
CA ALA A 84 -11.32 10.32 -6.93
C ALA A 84 -9.82 10.25 -6.59
N PHE A 85 -8.98 10.97 -7.34
CA PHE A 85 -7.55 11.11 -7.04
C PHE A 85 -7.33 11.79 -5.68
N PHE A 86 -7.99 12.93 -5.44
CA PHE A 86 -7.87 13.63 -4.15
C PHE A 86 -8.43 12.81 -2.98
N VAL A 87 -9.51 12.06 -3.19
CA VAL A 87 -10.02 11.12 -2.17
C VAL A 87 -8.97 10.04 -1.87
N SER A 88 -8.39 9.41 -2.90
CA SER A 88 -7.34 8.41 -2.71
C SER A 88 -6.14 8.98 -1.96
N VAL A 89 -5.65 10.16 -2.34
CA VAL A 89 -4.53 10.81 -1.65
C VAL A 89 -4.88 11.14 -0.21
N SER A 90 -6.07 11.73 0.03
CA SER A 90 -6.51 12.10 1.38
C SER A 90 -6.66 10.90 2.29
N VAL A 91 -7.30 9.81 1.82
CA VAL A 91 -7.46 8.57 2.58
C VAL A 91 -6.11 7.94 2.87
N THR A 92 -5.22 7.88 1.87
CA THR A 92 -3.88 7.31 2.02
C THR A 92 -3.06 8.08 3.03
N VAL A 93 -3.01 9.42 2.92
CA VAL A 93 -2.21 10.26 3.84
C VAL A 93 -2.78 10.21 5.26
N LEU A 94 -4.09 10.49 5.42
CA LEU A 94 -4.74 10.48 6.72
C LEU A 94 -4.67 9.09 7.37
N GLY A 95 -5.00 8.05 6.61
CA GLY A 95 -4.98 6.67 7.08
C GLY A 95 -3.58 6.21 7.49
N THR A 96 -2.57 6.53 6.69
CA THR A 96 -1.18 6.18 7.01
C THR A 96 -0.69 6.89 8.26
N VAL A 97 -0.92 8.21 8.40
CA VAL A 97 -0.48 8.97 9.58
C VAL A 97 -1.18 8.44 10.84
N ILE A 98 -2.50 8.33 10.81
CA ILE A 98 -3.30 7.83 11.95
C ILE A 98 -2.90 6.37 12.27
N GLY A 99 -2.80 5.51 11.24
CA GLY A 99 -2.46 4.11 11.40
C GLY A 99 -1.08 3.90 12.00
N VAL A 100 -0.05 4.59 11.49
CA VAL A 100 1.31 4.53 12.06
C VAL A 100 1.32 4.95 13.52
N LEU A 101 0.67 6.07 13.85
CA LEU A 101 0.62 6.58 15.22
C LEU A 101 -0.09 5.62 16.16
N LEU A 102 -1.28 5.11 15.79
CA LEU A 102 -2.05 4.18 16.63
C LEU A 102 -1.29 2.86 16.86
N ASN A 103 -0.77 2.25 15.80
CA ASN A 103 -0.03 1.01 15.92
C ASN A 103 1.29 1.20 16.70
N ALA A 104 1.98 2.34 16.53
CA ALA A 104 3.18 2.66 17.29
C ALA A 104 2.88 2.87 18.79
N VAL A 105 1.83 3.63 19.14
CA VAL A 105 1.43 3.83 20.54
C VAL A 105 1.08 2.51 21.20
N LEU A 106 0.26 1.68 20.57
CA LEU A 106 -0.10 0.36 21.09
C LEU A 106 1.11 -0.55 21.21
N GLY A 107 1.99 -0.59 20.20
CA GLY A 107 3.25 -1.33 20.23
C GLY A 107 4.19 -0.85 21.34
N TYR A 108 4.26 0.46 21.58
CA TYR A 108 5.06 1.03 22.68
C TYR A 108 4.53 0.59 24.05
N VAL A 109 3.23 0.70 24.30
CA VAL A 109 2.61 0.25 25.56
C VAL A 109 2.93 -1.23 25.80
N LEU A 110 2.76 -2.08 24.80
CA LEU A 110 3.04 -3.51 24.90
C LEU A 110 4.53 -3.86 25.06
N SER A 111 5.42 -2.97 24.64
CA SER A 111 6.87 -3.17 24.81
C SER A 111 7.33 -2.96 26.26
N ARG A 112 6.55 -2.24 27.09
CA ARG A 112 6.93 -1.89 28.48
C ARG A 112 6.69 -3.04 29.43
N LYS A 113 7.74 -3.61 30.01
CA LYS A 113 7.67 -4.77 30.95
C LYS A 113 6.91 -4.45 32.24
N LYS A 114 7.01 -3.21 32.71
CA LYS A 114 6.42 -2.74 34.00
C LYS A 114 4.93 -2.35 33.87
N TYR A 115 4.31 -2.46 32.67
CA TYR A 115 2.90 -2.12 32.47
C TYR A 115 1.98 -3.24 32.97
N ALA A 116 1.18 -2.96 33.99
CA ALA A 116 0.38 -3.97 34.70
C ALA A 116 -0.62 -4.73 33.78
N LEU A 117 -1.27 -4.02 32.86
CA LEU A 117 -2.27 -4.61 31.96
C LEU A 117 -1.68 -5.14 30.62
N ARG A 118 -0.34 -5.21 30.54
CA ARG A 118 0.36 -5.64 29.31
C ARG A 118 -0.15 -6.99 28.78
N GLN A 119 -0.36 -7.96 29.66
CA GLN A 119 -0.79 -9.30 29.28
C GLN A 119 -2.22 -9.28 28.72
N LEU A 120 -3.12 -8.59 29.37
CA LEU A 120 -4.49 -8.42 28.90
C LEU A 120 -4.55 -7.79 27.51
N TYR A 121 -3.87 -6.65 27.31
CA TYR A 121 -3.82 -5.99 25.99
C TYR A 121 -3.11 -6.83 24.92
N THR A 122 -2.12 -7.64 25.32
CA THR A 122 -1.49 -8.60 24.40
C THR A 122 -2.54 -9.59 23.87
N TYR A 123 -3.35 -10.19 24.75
CA TYR A 123 -4.41 -11.11 24.31
C TYR A 123 -5.47 -10.40 23.46
N LEU A 124 -5.92 -9.21 23.82
CA LEU A 124 -6.90 -8.43 23.06
C LEU A 124 -6.41 -8.12 21.63
N ILE A 125 -5.11 -7.97 21.42
CA ILE A 125 -4.51 -7.72 20.11
C ILE A 125 -4.29 -9.03 19.34
N PHE A 126 -3.91 -10.14 20.02
CA PHE A 126 -3.70 -11.42 19.35
C PHE A 126 -5.00 -12.12 18.94
N VAL A 127 -6.08 -11.99 19.72
CA VAL A 127 -7.36 -12.64 19.39
C VAL A 127 -7.89 -12.25 18.01
N PRO A 128 -7.98 -10.97 17.61
CA PRO A 128 -8.41 -10.60 16.26
C PRO A 128 -7.46 -11.04 15.14
N MET A 129 -6.20 -11.30 15.46
CA MET A 129 -5.24 -11.84 14.48
C MET A 129 -5.52 -13.30 14.15
N LEU A 130 -5.96 -14.08 15.13
CA LEU A 130 -6.24 -15.51 15.00
C LEU A 130 -7.69 -15.80 14.60
N PHE A 131 -8.62 -14.96 15.01
CA PHE A 131 -10.06 -15.14 14.81
C PHE A 131 -10.65 -13.92 14.12
N SER A 132 -11.07 -14.08 12.86
CA SER A 132 -11.79 -13.03 12.15
C SER A 132 -13.28 -13.08 12.49
N GLY A 133 -13.87 -11.95 12.82
CA GLY A 133 -15.33 -11.81 12.99
C GLY A 133 -16.11 -11.91 11.67
N GLY A 134 -15.41 -11.93 10.53
CA GLY A 134 -15.99 -11.98 9.21
C GLY A 134 -16.48 -10.63 8.68
N LEU A 135 -16.85 -10.63 7.41
CA LEU A 135 -17.25 -9.42 6.68
C LEU A 135 -18.55 -8.83 7.25
N THR A 136 -19.55 -9.67 7.56
CA THR A 136 -20.86 -9.23 8.04
C THR A 136 -20.76 -8.54 9.38
N ALA A 137 -20.02 -9.12 10.33
CA ALA A 137 -19.82 -8.51 11.64
C ALA A 137 -19.10 -7.16 11.53
N SER A 138 -18.03 -7.11 10.74
CA SER A 138 -17.30 -5.86 10.46
C SER A 138 -18.19 -4.79 9.82
N TYR A 139 -19.03 -5.19 8.86
CA TYR A 139 -19.99 -4.28 8.22
C TYR A 139 -20.98 -3.70 9.23
N LEU A 140 -21.59 -4.54 10.07
CA LEU A 140 -22.57 -4.09 11.06
C LEU A 140 -21.94 -3.17 12.11
N VAL A 141 -20.74 -3.49 12.60
CA VAL A 141 -20.03 -2.62 13.56
C VAL A 141 -19.74 -1.25 12.94
N ASN A 142 -19.17 -1.21 11.74
CA ASN A 142 -18.83 0.06 11.12
C ASN A 142 -20.06 0.90 10.72
N THR A 143 -21.16 0.26 10.31
CA THR A 143 -22.35 0.99 9.82
C THR A 143 -23.38 1.28 10.88
N GLN A 144 -23.63 0.34 11.82
CA GLN A 144 -24.70 0.46 12.82
C GLN A 144 -24.20 0.96 14.18
N VAL A 145 -22.99 0.54 14.59
CA VAL A 145 -22.43 0.94 15.88
C VAL A 145 -21.62 2.22 15.77
N MET A 146 -20.71 2.29 14.79
CA MET A 146 -19.82 3.44 14.60
C MET A 146 -20.41 4.53 13.68
N HIS A 147 -21.52 4.26 13.00
CA HIS A 147 -22.22 5.17 12.08
C HIS A 147 -21.31 5.81 11.01
N LEU A 148 -20.34 5.04 10.50
CA LEU A 148 -19.34 5.54 9.56
C LEU A 148 -19.81 5.57 8.09
N ARG A 149 -21.01 5.00 7.78
CA ARG A 149 -21.49 4.88 6.40
C ARG A 149 -21.48 6.22 5.66
N ASN A 150 -20.99 6.22 4.42
CA ASN A 150 -20.87 7.40 3.55
C ASN A 150 -20.02 8.54 4.12
N THR A 151 -19.00 8.22 4.91
CA THR A 151 -18.01 9.16 5.42
C THR A 151 -16.60 8.76 4.99
N ILE A 152 -15.67 9.71 4.98
CA ILE A 152 -14.24 9.43 4.73
C ILE A 152 -13.65 8.51 5.82
N TRP A 153 -14.20 8.57 7.04
CA TRP A 153 -13.74 7.76 8.16
C TRP A 153 -14.04 6.27 7.97
N ALA A 154 -15.06 5.93 7.17
CA ALA A 154 -15.31 4.55 6.76
C ALA A 154 -14.20 3.95 5.89
N LEU A 155 -13.43 4.79 5.20
CA LEU A 155 -12.27 4.38 4.40
C LEU A 155 -10.97 4.37 5.22
N VAL A 156 -10.93 5.11 6.34
CA VAL A 156 -9.71 5.27 7.15
C VAL A 156 -9.70 4.32 8.35
N LEU A 157 -10.73 4.33 9.19
CA LEU A 157 -10.68 3.68 10.51
C LEU A 157 -10.63 2.14 10.48
N PRO A 158 -11.35 1.43 9.59
CA PRO A 158 -11.34 -0.03 9.58
C PRO A 158 -9.95 -0.66 9.33
N VAL A 159 -9.06 0.06 8.64
CA VAL A 159 -7.70 -0.40 8.27
C VAL A 159 -6.62 0.19 9.18
N ALA A 160 -6.96 1.25 9.97
CA ALA A 160 -5.98 2.02 10.73
C ALA A 160 -5.21 1.19 11.76
N VAL A 161 -5.84 0.22 12.41
CA VAL A 161 -5.23 -0.62 13.45
C VAL A 161 -5.10 -2.05 12.94
N ASN A 162 -3.88 -2.57 12.99
CA ASN A 162 -3.60 -3.93 12.56
C ASN A 162 -2.71 -4.63 13.58
N SER A 163 -3.15 -5.78 14.07
CA SER A 163 -2.44 -6.58 15.10
C SER A 163 -1.01 -6.91 14.71
N PHE A 164 -0.77 -7.26 13.45
CA PHE A 164 0.57 -7.56 12.94
C PHE A 164 1.51 -6.34 13.06
N TYR A 165 1.05 -5.15 12.66
CA TYR A 165 1.86 -3.93 12.76
C TYR A 165 2.17 -3.54 14.20
N ILE A 166 1.19 -3.74 15.10
CA ILE A 166 1.42 -3.52 16.55
C ILE A 166 2.52 -4.44 17.08
N ILE A 167 2.50 -5.73 16.68
CA ILE A 167 3.52 -6.70 17.11
C ILE A 167 4.90 -6.33 16.54
N VAL A 168 4.98 -5.90 15.29
CA VAL A 168 6.23 -5.43 14.67
C VAL A 168 6.79 -4.23 15.44
N PHE A 169 5.96 -3.22 15.75
CA PHE A 169 6.37 -2.09 16.57
C PHE A 169 6.83 -2.52 17.98
N ARG A 170 6.04 -3.38 18.66
CA ARG A 170 6.41 -3.92 19.96
C ARG A 170 7.79 -4.58 19.94
N THR A 171 8.01 -5.45 18.95
CA THR A 171 9.28 -6.18 18.81
C THR A 171 10.44 -5.23 18.58
N PHE A 172 10.27 -4.27 17.67
CA PHE A 172 11.26 -3.23 17.40
C PHE A 172 11.58 -2.40 18.63
N PHE A 173 10.59 -1.90 19.36
CA PHE A 173 10.80 -1.10 20.57
C PHE A 173 11.48 -1.92 21.68
N THR A 174 11.17 -3.20 21.82
CA THR A 174 11.79 -4.07 22.81
C THR A 174 13.26 -4.34 22.51
N SER A 175 13.63 -4.47 21.23
CA SER A 175 15.00 -4.79 20.82
C SER A 175 15.90 -3.57 20.62
N THR A 176 15.33 -2.43 20.20
CA THR A 176 16.11 -1.29 19.73
C THR A 176 16.12 -0.11 20.70
N VAL A 177 15.11 0.01 21.58
CA VAL A 177 15.02 1.11 22.55
C VAL A 177 15.47 0.63 23.93
N PRO A 178 16.69 0.99 24.40
CA PRO A 178 17.20 0.58 25.71
C PRO A 178 16.34 1.11 26.86
N GLU A 179 16.01 0.25 27.83
CA GLU A 179 15.22 0.64 29.00
C GLU A 179 15.90 1.75 29.80
N ALA A 180 17.25 1.76 29.87
CA ALA A 180 18.01 2.77 30.56
C ALA A 180 17.76 4.20 30.09
N ILE A 181 17.56 4.42 28.77
CA ILE A 181 17.23 5.75 28.20
C ILE A 181 15.86 6.22 28.72
N ILE A 182 14.90 5.32 28.81
CA ILE A 182 13.56 5.63 29.32
C ILE A 182 13.57 5.91 30.81
N GLU A 183 14.35 5.15 31.59
CA GLU A 183 14.48 5.34 33.03
C GLU A 183 15.20 6.67 33.36
N SER A 184 16.28 7.00 32.65
CA SER A 184 16.94 8.30 32.79
C SER A 184 15.99 9.46 32.51
N ALA A 185 15.24 9.39 31.39
CA ALA A 185 14.29 10.43 31.06
C ALA A 185 13.14 10.58 32.08
N ARG A 186 12.76 9.48 32.77
CA ARG A 186 11.80 9.53 33.89
C ARG A 186 12.39 10.22 35.10
N ILE A 187 13.64 9.92 35.43
CA ILE A 187 14.37 10.58 36.56
C ILE A 187 14.44 12.10 36.28
N ASP A 188 14.66 12.50 35.03
CA ASP A 188 14.63 13.89 34.57
C ASP A 188 13.22 14.53 34.54
N GLY A 189 12.18 13.81 35.01
CA GLY A 189 10.81 14.31 35.12
C GLY A 189 10.04 14.33 33.78
N ALA A 190 10.51 13.63 32.73
CA ALA A 190 9.79 13.57 31.48
C ALA A 190 8.52 12.70 31.56
N SER A 191 7.38 13.23 31.10
CA SER A 191 6.14 12.47 31.00
C SER A 191 6.23 11.35 29.95
N GLN A 192 5.40 10.30 30.08
CA GLN A 192 5.37 9.16 29.14
C GLN A 192 5.15 9.61 27.68
N LEU A 193 4.28 10.58 27.44
CA LEU A 193 4.05 11.15 26.11
C LEU A 193 5.30 11.86 25.59
N ARG A 194 6.00 12.64 26.44
CA ARG A 194 7.24 13.30 26.04
C ARG A 194 8.32 12.26 25.68
N ILE A 195 8.47 11.20 26.44
CA ILE A 195 9.40 10.09 26.16
C ILE A 195 9.05 9.46 24.81
N PHE A 196 7.78 9.13 24.59
CA PHE A 196 7.33 8.52 23.35
C PHE A 196 7.61 9.41 22.13
N PHE A 197 7.15 10.66 22.13
CA PHE A 197 7.27 11.53 20.95
C PHE A 197 8.71 12.07 20.73
N LYS A 198 9.47 12.36 21.80
CA LYS A 198 10.80 12.98 21.69
C LYS A 198 11.97 12.00 21.68
N ILE A 199 11.80 10.78 22.19
CA ILE A 199 12.87 9.80 22.28
C ILE A 199 12.55 8.58 21.43
N VAL A 200 11.42 7.91 21.70
CA VAL A 200 11.12 6.61 21.07
C VAL A 200 10.83 6.75 19.59
N LEU A 201 9.93 7.66 19.17
CA LEU A 201 9.59 7.85 17.76
C LEU A 201 10.79 8.25 16.89
N PRO A 202 11.66 9.20 17.28
CA PRO A 202 12.84 9.53 16.48
C PRO A 202 13.82 8.38 16.27
N ILE A 203 14.02 7.53 17.27
CA ILE A 203 14.85 6.32 17.16
C ILE A 203 14.20 5.29 16.22
N SER A 204 12.89 5.30 16.13
CA SER A 204 12.10 4.29 15.43
C SER A 204 11.71 4.66 14.00
N LYS A 205 12.34 5.70 13.42
CA LYS A 205 12.11 6.11 12.02
C LYS A 205 12.12 4.95 11.01
N PRO A 206 13.05 3.96 11.08
CA PRO A 206 13.07 2.87 10.11
C PRO A 206 11.79 2.01 10.13
N VAL A 207 11.33 1.57 11.30
CA VAL A 207 10.11 0.76 11.41
C VAL A 207 8.87 1.58 11.09
N MET A 208 8.83 2.87 11.46
CA MET A 208 7.73 3.77 11.10
C MET A 208 7.62 3.93 9.58
N ALA A 209 8.73 4.10 8.88
CA ALA A 209 8.75 4.19 7.42
C ALA A 209 8.27 2.88 6.76
N THR A 210 8.70 1.73 7.30
CA THR A 210 8.29 0.42 6.79
C THR A 210 6.79 0.19 6.97
N ILE A 211 6.27 0.38 8.17
CA ILE A 211 4.82 0.22 8.45
C ILE A 211 4.00 1.30 7.71
N GLY A 212 4.52 2.52 7.64
CA GLY A 212 3.90 3.60 6.88
C GLY A 212 3.76 3.27 5.40
N LEU A 213 4.75 2.63 4.79
CA LEU A 213 4.66 2.19 3.40
C LEU A 213 3.61 1.08 3.23
N PHE A 214 3.57 0.08 4.11
CA PHE A 214 2.56 -0.98 4.02
C PHE A 214 1.14 -0.44 4.18
N LEU A 215 0.95 0.49 5.13
CA LEU A 215 -0.34 1.17 5.31
C LEU A 215 -0.70 2.01 4.08
N ALA A 216 0.25 2.79 3.54
CA ALA A 216 0.02 3.61 2.36
C ALA A 216 -0.39 2.77 1.15
N PHE A 217 0.29 1.64 0.92
CA PHE A 217 -0.11 0.69 -0.13
C PHE A 217 -1.48 0.05 0.15
N GLY A 218 -1.78 -0.30 1.39
CA GLY A 218 -3.07 -0.84 1.78
C GLY A 218 -4.20 0.14 1.47
N TYR A 219 -4.08 1.39 1.91
CA TYR A 219 -5.08 2.43 1.66
C TYR A 219 -5.23 2.80 0.19
N TRP A 220 -4.11 2.93 -0.52
CA TRP A 220 -4.15 3.29 -1.94
C TRP A 220 -4.87 2.25 -2.80
N ASN A 221 -4.68 0.96 -2.48
CA ASN A 221 -5.29 -0.15 -3.23
C ASN A 221 -6.66 -0.60 -2.68
N ASP A 222 -7.18 0.04 -1.64
CA ASP A 222 -8.44 -0.36 -1.01
C ASP A 222 -9.66 0.11 -1.80
N TRP A 223 -10.23 -0.80 -2.57
CA TRP A 223 -11.52 -0.64 -3.21
C TRP A 223 -12.66 -1.28 -2.40
N GLN A 224 -12.33 -2.23 -1.51
CA GLN A 224 -13.30 -3.06 -0.80
C GLN A 224 -14.08 -2.25 0.24
N ASN A 225 -13.41 -1.43 1.05
CA ASN A 225 -14.08 -0.57 2.00
C ASN A 225 -14.94 0.50 1.30
N ALA A 226 -14.50 0.99 0.14
CA ALA A 226 -15.32 1.89 -0.67
C ALA A 226 -16.59 1.20 -1.18
N LEU A 227 -16.50 -0.04 -1.66
CA LEU A 227 -17.65 -0.85 -2.07
C LEU A 227 -18.64 -1.07 -0.93
N LEU A 228 -18.14 -1.36 0.26
CA LEU A 228 -18.99 -1.69 1.42
C LEU A 228 -19.65 -0.47 2.05
N TYR A 229 -18.91 0.63 2.17
CA TYR A 229 -19.33 1.72 3.05
C TYR A 229 -19.70 3.03 2.34
N VAL A 230 -19.16 3.30 1.15
CA VAL A 230 -19.36 4.59 0.44
C VAL A 230 -19.89 4.46 -0.99
N ASN A 231 -20.44 3.31 -1.34
CA ASN A 231 -20.92 2.98 -2.68
C ASN A 231 -22.01 3.93 -3.22
N SER A 232 -22.80 4.56 -2.36
CA SER A 232 -23.87 5.50 -2.72
C SER A 232 -23.40 6.94 -2.87
N THR A 233 -22.17 7.28 -2.46
CA THR A 233 -21.66 8.65 -2.45
C THR A 233 -20.48 8.81 -3.40
N GLN A 234 -20.74 9.14 -4.67
CA GLN A 234 -19.71 9.28 -5.71
C GLN A 234 -18.57 10.23 -5.34
N LYS A 235 -18.86 11.27 -4.56
CA LYS A 235 -17.85 12.23 -4.08
C LYS A 235 -16.76 11.59 -3.20
N LEU A 236 -16.99 10.41 -2.65
CA LEU A 236 -16.04 9.69 -1.78
C LEU A 236 -15.42 8.46 -2.46
N TRP A 237 -15.58 8.29 -3.75
CA TRP A 237 -15.01 7.16 -4.47
C TRP A 237 -13.51 7.33 -4.70
N PRO A 238 -12.65 6.42 -4.18
CA PRO A 238 -11.24 6.39 -4.53
C PRO A 238 -11.01 5.89 -5.95
N MET A 239 -9.86 6.19 -6.56
CA MET A 239 -9.50 5.77 -7.92
C MET A 239 -9.60 4.25 -8.11
N GLN A 240 -9.10 3.48 -7.15
CA GLN A 240 -9.13 2.02 -7.22
C GLN A 240 -10.56 1.45 -7.24
N TYR A 241 -11.48 2.09 -6.52
CA TYR A 241 -12.89 1.71 -6.55
C TYR A 241 -13.54 2.06 -7.91
N MET A 242 -13.22 3.21 -8.50
CA MET A 242 -13.69 3.55 -9.84
C MET A 242 -13.21 2.54 -10.89
N LEU A 243 -11.93 2.17 -10.84
CA LEU A 243 -11.35 1.16 -11.74
C LEU A 243 -12.08 -0.19 -11.60
N MET A 244 -12.26 -0.66 -10.37
CA MET A 244 -12.96 -1.91 -10.08
C MET A 244 -14.42 -1.89 -10.60
N ARG A 245 -15.12 -0.76 -10.49
CA ARG A 245 -16.48 -0.64 -11.04
C ARG A 245 -16.51 -0.79 -12.56
N ILE A 246 -15.61 -0.10 -13.25
CA ILE A 246 -15.49 -0.19 -14.72
C ILE A 246 -15.27 -1.65 -15.14
N GLU A 247 -14.37 -2.37 -14.46
CA GLU A 247 -14.11 -3.78 -14.74
C GLU A 247 -15.36 -4.65 -14.50
N LYS A 248 -16.08 -4.42 -13.40
CA LYS A 248 -17.33 -5.15 -13.12
C LYS A 248 -18.40 -4.90 -14.17
N ASP A 249 -18.54 -3.67 -14.62
CA ASP A 249 -19.52 -3.32 -15.65
C ASP A 249 -19.19 -4.02 -16.99
N ILE A 250 -17.90 -4.11 -17.34
CA ILE A 250 -17.44 -4.86 -18.52
C ILE A 250 -17.72 -6.36 -18.37
N LEU A 251 -17.37 -6.95 -17.23
CA LEU A 251 -17.62 -8.37 -16.97
C LEU A 251 -19.12 -8.69 -16.95
N PHE A 252 -19.94 -7.80 -16.41
CA PHE A 252 -21.38 -7.93 -16.42
C PHE A 252 -21.91 -8.01 -17.86
N LEU A 253 -21.47 -7.13 -18.75
CA LEU A 253 -21.86 -7.13 -20.16
C LEU A 253 -21.38 -8.37 -20.91
N ALA A 254 -20.15 -8.82 -20.62
CA ALA A 254 -19.59 -10.02 -21.26
C ALA A 254 -20.33 -11.31 -20.87
N ASN A 255 -20.84 -11.38 -19.62
CA ASN A 255 -21.44 -12.60 -19.08
C ASN A 255 -22.99 -12.64 -19.10
N ASN A 256 -23.64 -11.61 -19.67
CA ASN A 256 -25.10 -11.56 -19.76
C ASN A 256 -25.60 -11.69 -21.22
N PRO A 257 -25.73 -12.91 -21.77
CA PRO A 257 -26.20 -13.12 -23.14
C PRO A 257 -27.68 -12.82 -23.33
N TYR A 258 -28.44 -12.65 -22.24
CA TYR A 258 -29.87 -12.38 -22.27
C TYR A 258 -30.24 -10.89 -22.46
N LEU A 259 -29.26 -9.99 -22.46
CA LEU A 259 -29.50 -8.58 -22.73
C LEU A 259 -29.83 -8.40 -24.20
N THR A 260 -30.93 -7.69 -24.51
CA THR A 260 -31.31 -7.36 -25.89
C THR A 260 -30.22 -6.53 -26.58
N ASP A 261 -30.08 -6.67 -27.88
CA ASP A 261 -29.05 -5.96 -28.67
C ASP A 261 -29.09 -4.44 -28.45
N THR A 262 -30.29 -3.87 -28.31
CA THR A 262 -30.47 -2.42 -28.00
C THR A 262 -29.97 -2.05 -26.61
N THR A 263 -30.26 -2.87 -25.62
CA THR A 263 -29.77 -2.66 -24.25
C THR A 263 -28.26 -2.84 -24.16
N MET A 264 -27.70 -3.84 -24.84
CA MET A 264 -26.26 -4.05 -24.98
C MET A 264 -25.56 -2.88 -25.64
N ALA A 265 -26.11 -2.36 -26.72
CA ALA A 265 -25.57 -1.20 -27.43
C ALA A 265 -25.56 0.05 -26.54
N ALA A 266 -26.64 0.32 -25.79
CA ALA A 266 -26.74 1.44 -24.89
C ALA A 266 -25.76 1.32 -23.69
N LEU A 267 -25.58 0.12 -23.14
CA LEU A 267 -24.64 -0.13 -22.06
C LEU A 267 -23.19 -0.03 -22.54
N ARG A 268 -22.88 -0.59 -23.72
CA ARG A 268 -21.52 -0.49 -24.31
C ARG A 268 -21.16 0.94 -24.66
N ALA A 269 -22.11 1.76 -25.11
CA ALA A 269 -21.86 3.18 -25.40
C ALA A 269 -21.45 3.99 -24.17
N ASN A 270 -21.79 3.52 -22.95
CA ASN A 270 -21.42 4.15 -21.69
C ASN A 270 -20.11 3.61 -21.09
N LEU A 271 -19.53 2.54 -21.67
CA LEU A 271 -18.24 2.04 -21.22
C LEU A 271 -17.09 2.88 -21.78
N PRO A 272 -16.06 3.12 -20.96
CA PRO A 272 -14.87 3.76 -21.48
C PRO A 272 -14.16 2.87 -22.50
N GLU A 273 -13.63 3.49 -23.54
CA GLU A 273 -12.77 2.85 -24.54
C GLU A 273 -11.59 2.12 -23.87
N ASP A 274 -11.04 1.09 -24.53
CA ASP A 274 -9.94 0.30 -23.97
C ASP A 274 -8.71 1.16 -23.64
N GLY A 275 -8.36 2.09 -24.53
CA GLY A 275 -7.27 3.03 -24.26
C GLY A 275 -7.50 3.88 -23.02
N LEU A 276 -8.73 4.33 -22.81
CA LEU A 276 -9.14 5.15 -21.65
C LEU A 276 -9.06 4.35 -20.34
N ARG A 277 -9.47 3.06 -20.38
CA ARG A 277 -9.34 2.14 -19.25
C ARG A 277 -7.88 1.92 -18.89
N MET A 278 -7.02 1.65 -19.87
CA MET A 278 -5.59 1.46 -19.63
C MET A 278 -4.91 2.75 -19.14
N ALA A 279 -5.30 3.92 -19.64
CA ALA A 279 -4.82 5.20 -19.14
C ALA A 279 -5.21 5.43 -17.68
N LEU A 280 -6.43 5.03 -17.26
CA LEU A 280 -6.84 5.08 -15.86
C LEU A 280 -5.99 4.15 -14.97
N VAL A 281 -5.68 2.93 -15.44
CA VAL A 281 -4.76 2.02 -14.74
C VAL A 281 -3.38 2.67 -14.56
N VAL A 282 -2.82 3.26 -15.62
CA VAL A 282 -1.52 3.96 -15.55
C VAL A 282 -1.56 5.10 -14.53
N LEU A 283 -2.60 5.95 -14.56
CA LEU A 283 -2.77 7.04 -13.60
C LEU A 283 -2.94 6.54 -12.16
N THR A 284 -3.53 5.37 -11.96
CA THR A 284 -3.69 4.76 -10.63
C THR A 284 -2.38 4.18 -10.10
N VAL A 285 -1.54 3.61 -10.97
CA VAL A 285 -0.26 3.00 -10.58
C VAL A 285 0.86 4.04 -10.43
N LEU A 286 0.84 5.10 -11.22
CA LEU A 286 1.92 6.10 -11.28
C LEU A 286 2.30 6.71 -9.93
N PRO A 287 1.35 7.15 -9.06
CA PRO A 287 1.69 7.75 -7.77
C PRO A 287 2.47 6.79 -6.87
N ILE A 288 2.08 5.51 -6.83
CA ILE A 288 2.79 4.48 -6.06
C ILE A 288 4.21 4.28 -6.59
N ALA A 289 4.34 4.17 -7.92
CA ALA A 289 5.64 3.99 -8.56
C ALA A 289 6.60 5.17 -8.28
N LEU A 290 6.08 6.40 -8.22
CA LEU A 290 6.86 7.60 -7.89
C LEU A 290 7.25 7.69 -6.41
N VAL A 291 6.39 7.22 -5.51
CA VAL A 291 6.61 7.28 -4.06
C VAL A 291 7.55 6.18 -3.58
N TYR A 292 7.56 5.00 -4.24
CA TYR A 292 8.34 3.84 -3.85
C TYR A 292 9.85 4.11 -3.62
N PRO A 293 10.59 4.83 -4.50
CA PRO A 293 12.03 5.08 -4.32
C PRO A 293 12.37 5.84 -3.04
N PHE A 294 11.45 6.69 -2.54
CA PHE A 294 11.66 7.42 -1.29
C PHE A 294 11.65 6.49 -0.07
N PHE A 295 10.87 5.41 -0.12
CA PHE A 295 10.80 4.45 0.97
C PHE A 295 11.84 3.34 0.85
N GLN A 296 12.29 3.00 -0.35
CA GLN A 296 13.26 1.93 -0.61
C GLN A 296 14.53 2.06 0.25
N ARG A 297 15.04 3.28 0.43
CA ARG A 297 16.24 3.55 1.26
C ARG A 297 16.08 3.13 2.73
N TYR A 298 14.86 3.20 3.27
CA TYR A 298 14.58 2.80 4.64
C TYR A 298 14.45 1.28 4.78
N PHE A 299 14.01 0.58 3.75
CA PHE A 299 13.96 -0.89 3.71
C PHE A 299 15.35 -1.51 3.76
N VAL A 300 16.26 -1.02 2.93
CA VAL A 300 17.62 -1.54 2.86
C VAL A 300 18.33 -1.39 4.21
N SER A 301 18.12 -0.27 4.92
CA SER A 301 18.69 -0.04 6.26
C SER A 301 17.96 -0.76 7.38
N GLY A 302 16.64 -0.99 7.28
CA GLY A 302 15.81 -1.60 8.32
C GLY A 302 15.95 -3.12 8.41
N LEU A 303 16.05 -3.81 7.27
CA LEU A 303 16.23 -5.27 7.21
C LEU A 303 17.61 -5.74 7.71
N THR A 304 18.63 -4.90 7.58
CA THR A 304 20.00 -5.22 8.06
C THR A 304 20.17 -5.09 9.57
N LEU A 305 19.35 -4.27 10.25
CA LEU A 305 19.42 -4.09 11.71
C LEU A 305 18.92 -5.32 12.50
N GLY A 306 18.15 -6.21 11.89
CA GLY A 306 17.71 -7.46 12.50
C GLY A 306 18.67 -8.65 12.30
N SER A 307 19.61 -8.56 11.38
CA SER A 307 20.50 -9.67 11.00
C SER A 307 21.90 -9.60 11.63
N VAL A 308 22.27 -8.49 12.27
CA VAL A 308 23.56 -8.34 12.93
C VAL A 308 23.39 -8.49 14.45
N LYS A 309 23.11 -9.71 14.90
CA LYS A 309 23.41 -10.23 16.24
C LYS A 309 24.12 -11.54 16.05
N GLY A 310 25.39 -11.47 15.84
CA GLY A 310 26.37 -12.51 15.95
C GLY A 310 27.61 -11.87 16.56
#